data_cfdf5543c5de056737a74f94187bc8e3
#
_entry.id   cfdf5543c5de056737a74f94187bc8e3
#
_cell.length_a   1.000
_cell.length_b   1.000
_cell.length_c   1.000
_cell.angle_alpha   90.00
_cell.angle_beta   90.00
_cell.angle_gamma   90.00
#
_symmetry.space_group_name_H-M   'P 1'
#
loop_
_entity.id
_entity.type
_entity.pdbx_description
1 polymer ?
#
loop_
_entity_poly.entity_id
_entity_poly.type
_entity_poly.pdbx_seq_one_letter_code
_entity_poly.pdbx_strand_id
1 'polypeptide(L)'
;IVGSSSRSIVESQKDLSVRISTDVEIVTVHSTNSTTVNAWVKNIGGANITQLSLSDIFIGSNDQTQFYVLSYDSTGNLADNNWSTAKTGPWTQGETVEISIKLNNASALIKPKIYFLRFATSNGIQSDYQFKFDQ
;
A
#
# COMPACT_ATOMS: atom_id res chain seq x y z
N ILE A 1 -18.67 -21.04 3.55
CA ILE A 1 -18.64 -20.72 3.72
C ILE A 1 -19.07 -20.03 4.24
N VAL A 2 -19.15 -19.73 4.21
CA VAL A 2 -19.46 -19.09 4.67
C VAL A 2 -20.51 -18.99 5.06
N GLY A 3 -20.88 -18.79 5.11
CA GLY A 3 -21.85 -18.56 5.40
C GLY A 3 -22.45 -19.22 6.15
N SER A 4 -22.38 -19.64 6.39
CA SER A 4 -22.95 -20.17 6.97
C SER A 4 -23.05 -19.91 8.05
N SER A 5 -22.94 -19.73 8.35
CA SER A 5 -23.15 -19.51 9.23
C SER A 5 -23.53 -18.68 9.54
N SER A 6 -23.92 -18.39 9.34
CA SER A 6 -24.33 -17.75 9.58
C SER A 6 -25.10 -17.21 9.64
N ARG A 7 -25.61 -17.09 9.67
CA ARG A 7 -26.39 -16.53 9.87
C ARG A 7 -26.34 -15.94 10.79
N SER A 8 -25.77 -16.15 10.92
CA SER A 8 -25.89 -15.83 12.15
C SER A 8 -25.74 -14.40 12.38
N ILE A 9 -25.12 -13.64 11.74
CA ILE A 9 -24.96 -12.31 12.16
C ILE A 9 -24.97 -11.40 10.97
N VAL A 10 -26.00 -10.61 10.86
CA VAL A 10 -26.22 -9.76 9.71
C VAL A 10 -25.20 -8.63 9.64
N GLU A 11 -24.83 -8.04 10.79
CA GLU A 11 -23.81 -7.00 10.78
C GLU A 11 -22.47 -7.52 10.32
N SER A 12 -22.11 -8.72 10.73
CA SER A 12 -20.87 -9.35 10.29
C SER A 12 -20.87 -9.57 8.78
N GLN A 13 -22.02 -9.88 8.22
CA GLN A 13 -22.15 -10.05 6.79
C GLN A 13 -21.89 -8.76 6.03
N LYS A 14 -22.32 -7.62 6.57
CA LYS A 14 -22.05 -6.32 5.94
C LYS A 14 -20.55 -6.03 5.91
N ASP A 15 -19.85 -6.21 7.01
CA ASP A 15 -18.41 -6.01 7.05
C ASP A 15 -17.68 -6.94 6.11
N LEU A 16 -18.08 -8.19 6.07
CA LEU A 16 -17.48 -9.18 5.22
C LEU A 16 -17.69 -8.82 3.74
N SER A 17 -18.88 -8.34 3.39
CA SER A 17 -19.18 -7.96 2.03
C SER A 17 -18.31 -6.80 1.56
N VAL A 18 -18.08 -5.79 2.40
CA VAL A 18 -17.19 -4.67 2.05
C VAL A 18 -15.77 -5.16 1.86
N ARG A 19 -15.27 -6.04 2.75
CA ARG A 19 -13.92 -6.57 2.62
C ARG A 19 -13.75 -7.40 1.35
N ILE A 20 -14.74 -8.21 1.00
CA ILE A 20 -14.69 -9.02 -0.23
C ILE A 20 -14.67 -8.12 -1.46
N SER A 21 -15.38 -6.98 -1.40
CA SER A 21 -15.42 -6.05 -2.53
C SER A 21 -14.17 -5.19 -2.63
N THR A 22 -13.36 -5.11 -1.58
CA THR A 22 -12.15 -4.31 -1.58
C THR A 22 -11.00 -5.14 -2.11
N ASP A 23 -10.31 -4.64 -3.10
CA ASP A 23 -9.10 -5.28 -3.60
C ASP A 23 -8.21 -4.24 -4.25
N VAL A 24 -6.91 -4.42 -4.10
CA VAL A 24 -5.93 -3.50 -4.65
C VAL A 24 -4.80 -4.29 -5.27
N GLU A 25 -4.16 -3.70 -6.26
CA GLU A 25 -3.00 -4.29 -6.91
C GLU A 25 -1.94 -3.23 -7.09
N ILE A 26 -0.73 -3.50 -6.61
CA ILE A 26 0.42 -2.66 -6.94
C ILE A 26 0.77 -2.93 -8.39
N VAL A 27 0.60 -1.93 -9.24
CA VAL A 27 0.82 -2.09 -10.67
C VAL A 27 2.31 -2.07 -10.98
N THR A 28 3.02 -1.12 -10.38
CA THR A 28 4.46 -1.00 -10.57
C THR A 28 5.07 -0.17 -9.45
N VAL A 29 6.37 -0.36 -9.25
CA VAL A 29 7.16 0.40 -8.29
C VAL A 29 8.42 0.87 -9.02
N HIS A 30 8.76 2.13 -8.86
CA HIS A 30 9.94 2.73 -9.47
C HIS A 30 10.75 3.46 -8.42
N SER A 31 12.04 3.14 -8.31
CA SER A 31 12.95 3.85 -7.44
C SER A 31 13.78 4.84 -8.27
N THR A 32 13.55 6.13 -8.03
CA THR A 32 14.29 7.18 -8.73
C THR A 32 15.74 7.21 -8.25
N ASN A 33 15.93 7.03 -6.95
CA ASN A 33 17.26 6.92 -6.33
C ASN A 33 17.11 6.12 -5.04
N SER A 34 18.16 6.05 -4.24
CA SER A 34 18.18 5.20 -3.05
C SER A 34 17.22 5.67 -1.95
N THR A 35 16.69 6.88 -2.02
CA THR A 35 15.80 7.43 -0.98
C THR A 35 14.44 7.82 -1.52
N THR A 36 14.18 7.68 -2.81
CA THR A 36 12.91 8.08 -3.41
C THR A 36 12.30 6.91 -4.18
N VAL A 37 11.09 6.53 -3.79
CA VAL A 37 10.37 5.41 -4.40
C VAL A 37 8.97 5.89 -4.75
N ASN A 38 8.49 5.52 -5.91
CA ASN A 38 7.11 5.78 -6.33
C ASN A 38 6.44 4.46 -6.63
N ALA A 39 5.20 4.34 -6.19
CA ALA A 39 4.38 3.15 -6.42
C ALA A 39 3.05 3.56 -7.03
N TRP A 40 2.55 2.76 -7.93
CA TRP A 40 1.24 2.96 -8.53
C TRP A 40 0.36 1.79 -8.13
N VAL A 41 -0.75 2.09 -7.47
CA VAL A 41 -1.65 1.09 -6.91
C VAL A 41 -3.03 1.29 -7.51
N LYS A 42 -3.62 0.21 -8.01
CA LYS A 42 -4.92 0.25 -8.67
C LYS A 42 -5.98 -0.39 -7.77
N ASN A 43 -7.13 0.25 -7.70
CA ASN A 43 -8.30 -0.33 -7.04
C ASN A 43 -8.96 -1.30 -8.02
N ILE A 44 -8.77 -2.60 -7.80
CA ILE A 44 -9.31 -3.65 -8.67
C ILE A 44 -10.55 -4.29 -8.07
N GLY A 45 -11.01 -3.82 -6.92
CA GLY A 45 -12.22 -4.33 -6.29
C GLY A 45 -13.48 -3.66 -6.78
N GLY A 46 -14.61 -4.08 -6.25
CA GLY A 46 -15.91 -3.53 -6.60
C GLY A 46 -16.35 -2.38 -5.71
N ALA A 47 -15.57 -2.02 -4.70
CA ALA A 47 -15.95 -0.96 -3.75
C ALA A 47 -14.97 0.20 -3.84
N ASN A 48 -15.48 1.41 -3.57
CA ASN A 48 -14.61 2.57 -3.41
C ASN A 48 -13.83 2.46 -2.10
N ILE A 49 -12.61 2.97 -2.10
CA ILE A 49 -11.78 3.06 -0.90
C ILE A 49 -11.78 4.51 -0.46
N THR A 50 -12.31 4.78 0.73
CA THR A 50 -12.51 6.15 1.20
C THR A 50 -11.49 6.58 2.24
N GLN A 51 -10.70 5.65 2.77
CA GLN A 51 -9.75 5.93 3.84
C GLN A 51 -8.34 5.56 3.42
N LEU A 52 -7.93 6.07 2.27
CA LEU A 52 -6.60 5.78 1.73
C LEU A 52 -5.49 6.15 2.71
N SER A 53 -5.64 7.25 3.43
CA SER A 53 -4.63 7.70 4.39
C SER A 53 -4.45 6.77 5.59
N LEU A 54 -5.38 5.86 5.82
CA LEU A 54 -5.26 4.87 6.89
C LEU A 54 -4.63 3.56 6.41
N SER A 55 -4.15 3.54 5.19
CA SER A 55 -3.45 2.37 4.66
C SER A 55 -2.07 2.26 5.29
N ASP A 56 -1.57 1.03 5.34
CA ASP A 56 -0.23 0.74 5.83
C ASP A 56 0.68 0.42 4.65
N ILE A 57 1.88 0.98 4.66
CA ILE A 57 2.88 0.72 3.63
C ILE A 57 4.17 0.28 4.30
N PHE A 58 4.68 -0.87 3.86
CA PHE A 58 5.95 -1.41 4.33
C PHE A 58 6.89 -1.60 3.16
N ILE A 59 8.18 -1.39 3.40
CA ILE A 59 9.21 -1.72 2.45
C ILE A 59 10.28 -2.55 3.15
N GLY A 60 10.71 -3.62 2.52
CA GLY A 60 11.71 -4.49 3.10
C GLY A 60 12.56 -5.15 2.04
N SER A 61 13.74 -5.62 2.45
CA SER A 61 14.62 -6.37 1.57
C SER A 61 14.35 -7.86 1.69
N ASN A 62 14.56 -8.60 0.60
CA ASN A 62 14.35 -10.04 0.61
C ASN A 62 15.33 -10.77 1.51
N ASP A 63 16.51 -10.18 1.74
CA ASP A 63 17.50 -10.78 2.66
C ASP A 63 17.21 -10.46 4.11
N GLN A 64 16.11 -9.74 4.40
CA GLN A 64 15.63 -9.43 5.74
C GLN A 64 16.57 -8.54 6.55
N THR A 65 17.48 -7.84 5.89
CA THR A 65 18.38 -6.91 6.59
C THR A 65 17.77 -5.52 6.74
N GLN A 66 16.74 -5.20 5.97
CA GLN A 66 16.04 -3.92 6.03
C GLN A 66 14.54 -4.16 6.05
N PHE A 67 13.85 -3.44 6.94
CA PHE A 67 12.39 -3.48 6.98
C PHE A 67 11.91 -2.18 7.64
N TYR A 68 11.09 -1.43 6.91
CA TYR A 68 10.61 -0.14 7.39
C TYR A 68 9.11 -0.02 7.21
N VAL A 69 8.45 0.47 8.26
CA VAL A 69 7.04 0.85 8.22
C VAL A 69 7.00 2.34 7.93
N LEU A 70 6.24 2.73 6.92
CA LEU A 70 6.18 4.11 6.47
C LEU A 70 4.92 4.76 7.01
N SER A 71 5.04 6.00 7.46
CA SER A 71 3.92 6.76 8.02
C SER A 71 3.31 7.67 6.96
N TYR A 72 2.00 7.84 7.00
CA TYR A 72 1.33 8.75 6.09
C TYR A 72 1.65 10.20 6.46
N ASP A 73 1.98 11.00 5.45
CA ASP A 73 2.30 12.42 5.63
C ASP A 73 1.22 13.25 4.96
N SER A 74 0.47 13.99 5.76
CA SER A 74 -0.62 14.83 5.29
C SER A 74 -0.21 16.28 5.05
N THR A 75 1.08 16.62 5.27
CA THR A 75 1.50 18.03 5.27
C THR A 75 1.76 18.59 3.89
N GLY A 76 1.93 17.73 2.90
CA GLY A 76 2.34 18.16 1.57
C GLY A 76 3.84 18.27 1.38
N ASN A 77 4.60 18.21 2.47
CA ASN A 77 6.07 18.17 2.46
C ASN A 77 6.50 16.82 2.97
N LEU A 78 6.80 15.91 2.06
CA LEU A 78 7.07 14.53 2.39
C LEU A 78 8.31 14.41 3.27
N ALA A 79 8.11 13.97 4.50
CA ALA A 79 9.20 13.77 5.45
C ALA A 79 9.84 12.41 5.26
N ASP A 80 11.01 12.22 5.88
CA ASP A 80 11.76 10.98 5.77
C ASP A 80 10.99 9.81 6.39
N ASN A 81 11.04 8.67 5.70
CA ASN A 81 10.35 7.42 6.07
C ASN A 81 8.83 7.59 6.12
N ASN A 82 8.32 8.46 5.27
CA ASN A 82 6.89 8.70 5.12
C ASN A 82 6.45 8.45 3.70
N TRP A 83 5.14 8.30 3.52
CA TRP A 83 4.54 8.23 2.20
C TRP A 83 3.41 9.26 2.10
N SER A 84 3.13 9.66 0.88
CA SER A 84 2.03 10.58 0.61
C SER A 84 1.44 10.28 -0.75
N THR A 85 0.30 10.90 -1.02
CA THR A 85 -0.36 10.80 -2.31
C THR A 85 -1.07 12.11 -2.60
N ALA A 86 -1.15 12.47 -3.87
CA ALA A 86 -1.94 13.61 -4.30
C ALA A 86 -3.43 13.29 -4.40
N LYS A 87 -3.80 12.03 -4.26
CA LYS A 87 -5.19 11.60 -4.37
C LYS A 87 -6.02 12.14 -3.22
N THR A 88 -7.15 12.76 -3.54
CA THR A 88 -8.14 13.20 -2.57
C THR A 88 -9.49 12.60 -2.96
N GLY A 89 -10.36 12.45 -1.96
CA GLY A 89 -11.69 11.90 -2.18
C GLY A 89 -11.68 10.39 -2.39
N PRO A 90 -12.82 9.82 -2.78
CA PRO A 90 -12.93 8.37 -2.92
C PRO A 90 -12.02 7.83 -4.01
N TRP A 91 -11.36 6.73 -3.70
CA TRP A 91 -10.54 6.00 -4.66
C TRP A 91 -11.45 4.99 -5.34
N THR A 92 -11.84 5.28 -6.57
CA THR A 92 -12.89 4.53 -7.25
C THR A 92 -12.35 3.30 -7.95
N GLN A 93 -13.25 2.39 -8.28
CA GLN A 93 -12.91 1.17 -8.98
C GLN A 93 -12.19 1.49 -10.30
N GLY A 94 -11.10 0.79 -10.55
CA GLY A 94 -10.30 0.96 -11.76
C GLY A 94 -9.34 2.12 -11.73
N GLU A 95 -9.39 2.94 -10.70
CA GLU A 95 -8.53 4.10 -10.58
C GLU A 95 -7.17 3.71 -10.03
N THR A 96 -6.09 4.22 -10.64
CA THR A 96 -4.72 4.01 -10.17
C THR A 96 -4.25 5.27 -9.48
N VAL A 97 -3.71 5.14 -8.27
CA VAL A 97 -3.16 6.27 -7.53
C VAL A 97 -1.66 6.12 -7.42
N GLU A 98 -0.98 7.24 -7.42
CA GLU A 98 0.47 7.29 -7.22
C GLU A 98 0.77 7.53 -5.76
N ILE A 99 1.65 6.70 -5.20
CA ILE A 99 2.14 6.81 -3.83
C ILE A 99 3.59 7.27 -3.91
N SER A 100 3.91 8.35 -3.22
CA SER A 100 5.27 8.87 -3.14
C SER A 100 5.86 8.47 -1.79
N ILE A 101 7.07 7.92 -1.81
CA ILE A 101 7.74 7.42 -0.63
C ILE A 101 9.11 8.08 -0.55
N LYS A 102 9.46 8.56 0.64
CA LYS A 102 10.78 9.12 0.89
C LYS A 102 11.41 8.38 2.06
N LEU A 103 12.64 7.91 1.84
CA LEU A 103 13.43 7.24 2.86
C LEU A 103 14.55 8.17 3.32
N ASN A 104 15.02 8.01 4.56
CA ASN A 104 16.18 8.77 5.01
C ASN A 104 17.47 8.04 4.61
N ASN A 105 18.62 8.65 4.89
CA ASN A 105 19.91 8.06 4.50
C ASN A 105 20.18 6.74 5.24
N ALA A 106 19.68 6.61 6.45
CA ALA A 106 19.89 5.38 7.22
C ALA A 106 19.02 4.23 6.70
N SER A 107 17.90 4.53 6.07
CA SER A 107 17.00 3.53 5.51
C SER A 107 17.08 3.46 3.99
N ALA A 108 18.09 4.10 3.37
CA ALA A 108 18.24 4.13 1.93
C ALA A 108 18.37 2.74 1.34
N LEU A 109 17.86 2.58 0.12
CA LEU A 109 17.97 1.32 -0.60
C LEU A 109 19.42 1.04 -0.92
N ILE A 110 19.79 -0.23 -0.88
CA ILE A 110 21.15 -0.70 -1.15
C ILE A 110 21.12 -1.51 -2.43
N LYS A 111 22.07 -1.27 -3.31
CA LYS A 111 22.16 -2.04 -4.55
C LYS A 111 23.33 -3.01 -4.50
N PRO A 112 23.22 -4.16 -5.18
CA PRO A 112 22.02 -4.66 -5.81
C PRO A 112 21.23 -5.48 -4.80
N LYS A 113 19.98 -5.13 -4.57
CA LYS A 113 19.11 -5.89 -3.67
C LYS A 113 17.73 -5.98 -4.25
N ILE A 114 17.02 -7.04 -3.88
CA ILE A 114 15.61 -7.20 -4.19
C ILE A 114 14.82 -6.77 -2.97
N TYR A 115 13.86 -5.88 -3.21
CA TYR A 115 12.97 -5.36 -2.18
C TYR A 115 11.55 -5.75 -2.48
N PHE A 116 10.71 -5.71 -1.46
CA PHE A 116 9.27 -5.79 -1.66
C PHE A 116 8.61 -4.56 -1.05
N LEU A 117 7.51 -4.17 -1.66
CA LEU A 117 6.64 -3.14 -1.13
C LEU A 117 5.30 -3.80 -0.84
N ARG A 118 4.77 -3.59 0.36
CA ARG A 118 3.45 -4.09 0.74
C ARG A 118 2.53 -2.90 0.99
N PHE A 119 1.38 -2.93 0.34
CA PHE A 119 0.32 -1.96 0.56
C PHE A 119 -0.87 -2.70 1.17
N ALA A 120 -1.33 -2.23 2.33
CA ALA A 120 -2.47 -2.83 3.01
C ALA A 120 -3.51 -1.76 3.27
N THR A 121 -4.75 -2.01 2.82
CA THR A 121 -5.86 -1.11 3.08
C THR A 121 -6.24 -1.12 4.55
N SER A 122 -7.01 -0.11 4.99
CA SER A 122 -7.42 -0.01 6.39
C SER A 122 -8.25 -1.20 6.87
N ASN A 123 -8.88 -1.94 5.95
CA ASN A 123 -9.64 -3.14 6.31
C ASN A 123 -8.87 -4.44 6.03
N GLY A 124 -7.56 -4.37 5.84
CA GLY A 124 -6.69 -5.53 5.87
C GLY A 124 -6.44 -6.23 4.54
N ILE A 125 -6.88 -5.65 3.43
CA ILE A 125 -6.60 -6.20 2.10
C ILE A 125 -5.24 -5.72 1.64
N GLN A 126 -4.37 -6.61 1.19
CA GLN A 126 -2.98 -6.25 0.92
C GLN A 126 -2.51 -6.74 -0.44
N SER A 127 -1.52 -6.06 -0.97
CA SER A 127 -0.82 -6.43 -2.20
C SER A 127 0.66 -6.23 -1.99
N ASP A 128 1.46 -7.15 -2.51
CA ASP A 128 2.91 -7.10 -2.44
C ASP A 128 3.48 -6.96 -3.85
N TYR A 129 4.61 -6.28 -3.96
CA TYR A 129 5.30 -6.13 -5.23
C TYR A 129 6.80 -6.22 -4.98
N GLN A 130 7.47 -7.13 -5.70
CA GLN A 130 8.92 -7.22 -5.65
C GLN A 130 9.54 -6.35 -6.71
N PHE A 131 10.61 -5.66 -6.35
CA PHE A 131 11.39 -4.87 -7.32
C PHE A 131 12.85 -4.94 -6.95
N LYS A 132 13.69 -4.78 -7.97
CA LYS A 132 15.14 -4.80 -7.78
C LYS A 132 15.68 -3.38 -7.83
N PHE A 133 16.50 -3.03 -6.84
CA PHE A 133 17.20 -1.76 -6.86
C PHE A 133 18.64 -1.99 -7.28
N ASP A 134 18.99 -1.52 -8.46
CA ASP A 134 20.32 -1.72 -9.03
C ASP A 134 20.84 -0.52 -9.81
N GLN A 135 20.27 0.65 -9.57
CA GLN A 135 20.69 1.88 -10.26
C GLN A 135 21.85 2.58 -9.58
#